data_cac664a8f74a4dac05d125c1d7688f61
#
_entry.id   cac664a8f74a4dac05d125c1d7688f61
#
_cell.length_a   1.000
_cell.length_b   1.000
_cell.length_c   1.000
_cell.angle_alpha   90.00
_cell.angle_beta   90.00
_cell.angle_gamma   90.00
#
_symmetry.space_group_name_H-M   'P 1'
#
loop_
_entity.id
_entity.type
_entity.pdbx_description
1 polymer ?
#
loop_
_entity_poly.entity_id
_entity_poly.type
_entity_poly.pdbx_seq_one_letter_code
_entity_poly.pdbx_strand_id
1 'polypeptide(L)'
;MNCVHVRRNVLRICALLWIAATLLFCANSSNAQQKDKKKKKDAPTVDNSSANPIVPLTDEQQIDYMISEVLGAWQIGDSVRMHKDYSDDVSVVNGGWAPPILGWANYEALYKLQRSKMQQVRMDRSNTYIHVNGNSAWACFQWEFAAVIEGNPSAARGQTTYVFIKKDNHWLIAHDHTSVVQTAPAQSPNSTVPGSATPPAKPAGN
;
A
#
# COMPACT_ATOMS: atom_id res chain seq x y z
N MET A 1 32.62 8.85 46.47
CA MET A 1 32.25 10.23 46.92
C MET A 1 31.51 10.88 45.79
N ASN A 2 30.21 11.17 46.03
CA ASN A 2 29.35 12.16 45.39
C ASN A 2 29.11 12.15 43.87
N CYS A 3 28.05 11.43 43.50
CA CYS A 3 27.23 11.70 42.31
C CYS A 3 25.74 11.48 42.61
N VAL A 4 25.19 12.27 43.51
CA VAL A 4 23.78 12.40 43.79
C VAL A 4 23.51 13.90 43.83
N HIS A 5 22.97 14.48 42.77
CA HIS A 5 22.21 15.75 42.75
C HIS A 5 22.07 16.33 41.34
N VAL A 6 21.44 15.61 40.42
CA VAL A 6 20.78 16.24 39.24
C VAL A 6 19.58 15.41 38.82
N ARG A 7 18.63 15.27 39.71
CA ARG A 7 17.30 14.78 39.39
C ARG A 7 16.28 15.48 40.26
N ARG A 8 15.92 16.70 39.94
CA ARG A 8 14.75 17.40 40.50
C ARG A 8 14.69 18.81 39.94
N ASN A 9 14.24 19.02 38.72
CA ASN A 9 13.71 20.33 38.27
C ASN A 9 13.22 20.33 36.82
N VAL A 10 12.48 19.31 36.38
CA VAL A 10 11.73 19.39 35.11
C VAL A 10 10.31 18.86 35.32
N LEU A 11 9.68 19.24 36.42
CA LEU A 11 8.27 18.88 36.64
C LEU A 11 7.57 20.07 37.31
N ARG A 12 7.44 21.18 36.61
CA ARG A 12 6.53 22.29 36.94
C ARG A 12 6.64 23.35 35.85
N ILE A 13 5.92 23.22 34.74
CA ILE A 13 5.43 24.31 33.87
C ILE A 13 4.66 23.59 32.73
N CYS A 14 3.44 23.24 32.94
CA CYS A 14 2.41 23.03 31.91
C CYS A 14 1.05 22.78 32.58
N ALA A 15 0.64 23.75 33.39
CA ALA A 15 -0.73 23.88 33.82
C ALA A 15 -1.02 25.37 33.85
N LEU A 16 -1.77 25.85 32.88
CA LEU A 16 -2.51 27.10 32.82
C LEU A 16 -2.52 27.59 31.36
N LEU A 17 -3.57 27.25 30.63
CA LEU A 17 -4.17 28.01 29.54
C LEU A 17 -5.29 27.16 28.86
N TRP A 18 -6.29 26.90 29.66
CA TRP A 18 -7.62 26.56 29.16
C TRP A 18 -8.57 27.49 29.88
N ILE A 19 -9.12 28.52 29.23
CA ILE A 19 -10.40 29.19 29.50
C ILE A 19 -10.62 30.24 28.39
N ALA A 20 -11.84 30.27 27.86
CA ALA A 20 -12.49 31.34 27.13
C ALA A 20 -12.32 31.40 25.60
N ALA A 21 -13.32 30.82 24.92
CA ALA A 21 -14.12 31.50 23.89
C ALA A 21 -15.33 30.65 23.53
N THR A 22 -16.34 30.63 24.41
CA THR A 22 -17.73 30.42 24.02
C THR A 22 -18.34 31.80 23.85
N LEU A 23 -19.09 31.99 22.77
CA LEU A 23 -20.35 32.74 22.65
C LEU A 23 -20.49 33.48 21.31
N LEU A 24 -21.69 33.33 20.78
CA LEU A 24 -22.42 34.13 19.80
C LEU A 24 -22.09 33.98 18.31
N PHE A 25 -22.97 33.28 17.61
CA PHE A 25 -23.81 33.93 16.62
C PHE A 25 -25.04 33.05 16.33
N CYS A 26 -26.15 33.36 17.03
CA CYS A 26 -27.53 33.15 16.53
C CYS A 26 -27.96 34.42 15.83
N ALA A 27 -28.40 34.36 14.61
CA ALA A 27 -29.48 35.24 14.10
C ALA A 27 -29.86 34.82 12.65
N ASN A 28 -31.03 34.25 12.55
CA ASN A 28 -32.14 34.69 11.71
C ASN A 28 -31.86 35.10 10.26
N SER A 29 -32.52 34.38 9.35
CA SER A 29 -33.41 35.07 8.41
C SER A 29 -34.45 34.11 7.84
N SER A 30 -35.69 34.41 8.21
CA SER A 30 -36.92 33.89 7.64
C SER A 30 -37.25 34.60 6.31
N ASN A 31 -38.10 33.92 5.50
CA ASN A 31 -38.97 34.45 4.46
C ASN A 31 -38.37 34.72 3.06
N ALA A 32 -38.85 33.99 2.06
CA ALA A 32 -40.04 34.42 1.35
C ALA A 32 -40.57 33.32 0.42
N GLN A 33 -41.81 32.94 0.63
CA GLN A 33 -42.62 32.24 -0.38
C GLN A 33 -42.85 33.16 -1.57
N GLN A 34 -42.50 32.72 -2.77
CA GLN A 34 -43.08 33.25 -3.98
C GLN A 34 -43.63 32.11 -4.81
N LYS A 35 -44.94 32.00 -4.80
CA LYS A 35 -45.73 31.18 -5.72
C LYS A 35 -45.66 31.80 -7.11
N ASP A 36 -45.06 31.12 -8.04
CA ASP A 36 -45.35 31.31 -9.45
C ASP A 36 -45.76 30.00 -10.08
N LYS A 37 -47.05 29.95 -10.42
CA LYS A 37 -47.68 28.95 -11.27
C LYS A 37 -47.16 29.15 -12.71
N LYS A 38 -46.32 28.25 -13.24
CA LYS A 38 -46.13 28.16 -14.66
C LYS A 38 -46.19 26.73 -15.13
N LYS A 39 -47.28 26.49 -15.84
CA LYS A 39 -47.59 25.51 -16.87
C LYS A 39 -46.57 24.33 -17.08
N LYS A 40 -47.10 23.18 -16.73
CA LYS A 40 -46.62 21.84 -17.08
C LYS A 40 -46.45 21.72 -18.60
N LYS A 41 -45.20 21.44 -19.04
CA LYS A 41 -44.90 20.85 -20.33
C LYS A 41 -44.33 19.48 -20.02
N ASP A 42 -44.99 18.46 -20.50
CA ASP A 42 -44.59 17.07 -20.34
C ASP A 42 -43.24 16.85 -21.00
N ALA A 43 -42.18 16.72 -20.19
CA ALA A 43 -40.91 16.16 -20.61
C ALA A 43 -40.89 14.67 -20.26
N PRO A 44 -40.35 13.78 -21.09
CA PRO A 44 -40.30 12.36 -20.78
C PRO A 44 -39.49 12.18 -19.51
N THR A 45 -40.12 11.57 -18.52
CA THR A 45 -39.47 11.10 -17.29
C THR A 45 -38.48 10.04 -17.69
N VAL A 46 -37.18 10.36 -17.76
CA VAL A 46 -36.15 9.37 -17.80
C VAL A 46 -36.14 8.71 -16.43
N ASP A 47 -36.67 7.50 -16.39
CA ASP A 47 -36.65 6.65 -15.19
C ASP A 47 -35.21 6.19 -14.96
N ASN A 48 -34.46 6.97 -14.17
CA ASN A 48 -33.07 6.70 -13.82
C ASN A 48 -32.95 5.75 -12.61
N SER A 49 -33.92 4.85 -12.43
CA SER A 49 -33.90 3.88 -11.34
C SER A 49 -33.20 2.56 -11.73
N SER A 50 -32.14 2.63 -12.53
CA SER A 50 -31.17 1.52 -12.66
C SER A 50 -29.96 1.79 -11.76
N ALA A 51 -30.18 1.96 -10.46
CA ALA A 51 -29.12 1.76 -9.49
C ALA A 51 -28.82 0.25 -9.51
N ASN A 52 -27.77 -0.15 -10.23
CA ASN A 52 -27.24 -1.50 -10.12
C ASN A 52 -27.02 -1.79 -8.63
N PRO A 53 -27.54 -2.89 -8.08
CA PRO A 53 -27.28 -3.25 -6.70
C PRO A 53 -25.75 -3.33 -6.50
N ILE A 54 -25.25 -2.59 -5.51
CA ILE A 54 -23.82 -2.70 -5.12
C ILE A 54 -23.66 -4.10 -4.56
N VAL A 55 -23.07 -4.98 -5.36
CA VAL A 55 -22.71 -6.34 -4.92
C VAL A 55 -21.45 -6.22 -4.06
N PRO A 56 -21.48 -6.66 -2.80
CA PRO A 56 -20.28 -6.66 -1.96
C PRO A 56 -19.17 -7.51 -2.62
N LEU A 57 -17.93 -7.07 -2.48
CA LEU A 57 -16.77 -7.83 -2.94
C LEU A 57 -16.67 -9.17 -2.22
N THR A 58 -16.32 -10.24 -2.93
CA THR A 58 -15.97 -11.52 -2.31
C THR A 58 -14.69 -11.37 -1.46
N ASP A 59 -14.44 -12.32 -0.57
CA ASP A 59 -13.21 -12.31 0.25
C ASP A 59 -11.94 -12.35 -0.61
N GLU A 60 -11.93 -13.12 -1.70
CA GLU A 60 -10.82 -13.15 -2.65
C GLU A 60 -10.60 -11.79 -3.33
N GLN A 61 -11.68 -11.12 -3.71
CA GLN A 61 -11.58 -9.78 -4.32
C GLN A 61 -11.09 -8.73 -3.33
N GLN A 62 -11.52 -8.82 -2.06
CA GLN A 62 -11.04 -7.93 -0.99
C GLN A 62 -9.54 -8.11 -0.78
N ILE A 63 -9.07 -9.37 -0.71
CA ILE A 63 -7.65 -9.71 -0.54
C ILE A 63 -6.83 -9.25 -1.76
N ASP A 64 -7.32 -9.46 -2.99
CA ASP A 64 -6.63 -9.03 -4.21
C ASP A 64 -6.45 -7.50 -4.25
N TYR A 65 -7.51 -6.79 -3.87
CA TYR A 65 -7.47 -5.33 -3.75
C TYR A 65 -6.48 -4.88 -2.66
N MET A 66 -6.53 -5.49 -1.47
CA MET A 66 -5.61 -5.21 -0.36
C MET A 66 -4.14 -5.41 -0.77
N ILE A 67 -3.80 -6.50 -1.47
CA ILE A 67 -2.44 -6.71 -1.95
C ILE A 67 -1.99 -5.55 -2.86
N SER A 68 -2.86 -5.09 -3.75
CA SER A 68 -2.56 -3.95 -4.63
C SER A 68 -2.35 -2.65 -3.84
N GLU A 69 -3.17 -2.40 -2.80
CA GLU A 69 -3.04 -1.24 -1.91
C GLU A 69 -1.72 -1.26 -1.14
N VAL A 70 -1.36 -2.42 -0.56
CA VAL A 70 -0.11 -2.60 0.19
C VAL A 70 1.11 -2.37 -0.72
N LEU A 71 1.13 -2.97 -1.90
CA LEU A 71 2.25 -2.80 -2.85
C LEU A 71 2.34 -1.36 -3.35
N GLY A 72 1.21 -0.70 -3.60
CA GLY A 72 1.17 0.72 -3.95
C GLY A 72 1.72 1.61 -2.84
N ALA A 73 1.28 1.39 -1.60
CA ALA A 73 1.77 2.11 -0.42
C ALA A 73 3.27 1.86 -0.19
N TRP A 74 3.72 0.62 -0.36
CA TRP A 74 5.13 0.26 -0.27
C TRP A 74 5.99 1.00 -1.30
N GLN A 75 5.55 1.09 -2.55
CA GLN A 75 6.27 1.80 -3.60
C GLN A 75 6.48 3.28 -3.28
N ILE A 76 5.46 3.97 -2.77
CA ILE A 76 5.53 5.41 -2.48
C ILE A 76 6.13 5.75 -1.12
N GLY A 77 6.36 4.76 -0.26
CA GLY A 77 6.94 4.97 1.07
C GLY A 77 5.92 5.29 2.17
N ASP A 78 4.64 4.99 1.94
CA ASP A 78 3.54 5.27 2.88
C ASP A 78 3.34 4.11 3.86
N SER A 79 4.15 4.07 4.92
CA SER A 79 4.06 3.04 5.95
C SER A 79 2.76 3.12 6.77
N VAL A 80 2.16 4.29 6.89
CA VAL A 80 0.88 4.48 7.60
C VAL A 80 -0.25 3.79 6.84
N ARG A 81 -0.25 3.91 5.51
CA ARG A 81 -1.21 3.22 4.65
C ARG A 81 -0.98 1.71 4.66
N MET A 82 0.26 1.26 4.60
CA MET A 82 0.59 -0.16 4.72
C MET A 82 0.06 -0.77 6.02
N HIS A 83 0.20 -0.07 7.16
CA HIS A 83 -0.21 -0.58 8.47
C HIS A 83 -1.70 -0.89 8.58
N LYS A 84 -2.54 -0.28 7.77
CA LYS A 84 -3.99 -0.59 7.78
C LYS A 84 -4.29 -2.04 7.42
N ASP A 85 -3.41 -2.66 6.65
CA ASP A 85 -3.57 -3.99 6.09
C ASP A 85 -2.65 -5.03 6.75
N TYR A 86 -1.76 -4.61 7.67
CA TYR A 86 -0.91 -5.52 8.45
C TYR A 86 -1.42 -5.67 9.88
N SER A 87 -1.34 -6.88 10.41
CA SER A 87 -1.56 -7.13 11.83
C SER A 87 -0.41 -6.56 12.68
N ASP A 88 -0.72 -6.04 13.88
CA ASP A 88 0.30 -5.52 14.80
C ASP A 88 1.33 -6.58 15.20
N ASP A 89 0.95 -7.85 15.24
CA ASP A 89 1.77 -9.02 15.57
C ASP A 89 2.30 -9.77 14.35
N VAL A 90 2.29 -9.14 13.17
CA VAL A 90 2.78 -9.75 11.92
C VAL A 90 4.18 -10.35 12.07
N SER A 91 4.41 -11.47 11.38
CA SER A 91 5.75 -12.04 11.20
C SER A 91 6.21 -11.86 9.75
N VAL A 92 7.43 -11.34 9.55
CA VAL A 92 7.97 -11.07 8.21
C VAL A 92 9.28 -11.80 7.99
N VAL A 93 9.39 -12.52 6.86
CA VAL A 93 10.59 -13.25 6.42
C VAL A 93 11.03 -12.70 5.06
N ASN A 94 12.22 -12.13 5.00
CA ASN A 94 12.75 -11.46 3.80
C ASN A 94 13.82 -12.28 3.08
N GLY A 95 13.64 -13.59 2.96
CA GLY A 95 14.44 -14.46 2.09
C GLY A 95 15.94 -14.58 2.39
N GLY A 96 16.45 -13.92 3.43
CA GLY A 96 17.83 -14.04 3.90
C GLY A 96 17.96 -15.04 5.05
N TRP A 97 19.19 -15.39 5.40
CA TRP A 97 19.48 -16.19 6.60
C TRP A 97 19.41 -15.30 7.85
N ALA A 98 18.23 -14.75 8.12
CA ALA A 98 17.97 -13.91 9.29
C ALA A 98 16.72 -14.42 10.02
N PRO A 99 16.61 -14.22 11.34
CA PRO A 99 15.41 -14.53 12.06
C PRO A 99 14.20 -13.74 11.49
N PRO A 100 12.98 -14.26 11.63
CA PRO A 100 11.78 -13.49 11.30
C PRO A 100 11.74 -12.17 12.07
N ILE A 101 11.28 -11.13 11.40
CA ILE A 101 10.95 -9.85 12.02
C ILE A 101 9.56 -10.00 12.63
N LEU A 102 9.42 -9.76 13.92
CA LEU A 102 8.17 -9.90 14.65
C LEU A 102 7.59 -8.54 15.02
N GLY A 103 6.32 -8.35 14.68
CA GLY A 103 5.53 -7.16 14.93
C GLY A 103 5.74 -6.04 13.92
N TRP A 104 4.65 -5.31 13.68
CA TRP A 104 4.61 -4.20 12.72
C TRP A 104 5.69 -3.14 13.00
N ALA A 105 5.86 -2.71 14.25
CA ALA A 105 6.79 -1.64 14.59
C ALA A 105 8.24 -1.96 14.17
N ASN A 106 8.67 -3.23 14.32
CA ASN A 106 10.01 -3.66 13.90
C ASN A 106 10.10 -3.73 12.37
N TYR A 107 9.05 -4.21 11.70
CA TYR A 107 9.00 -4.25 10.25
C TYR A 107 9.01 -2.83 9.65
N GLU A 108 8.20 -1.93 10.18
CA GLU A 108 8.14 -0.54 9.75
C GLU A 108 9.51 0.17 9.87
N ALA A 109 10.21 -0.04 11.00
CA ALA A 109 11.53 0.56 11.21
C ALA A 109 12.54 0.08 10.16
N LEU A 110 12.58 -1.22 9.87
CA LEU A 110 13.44 -1.78 8.82
C LEU A 110 13.03 -1.28 7.44
N TYR A 111 11.74 -1.29 7.14
CA TYR A 111 11.21 -0.81 5.86
C TYR A 111 11.61 0.66 5.62
N LYS A 112 11.41 1.56 6.58
CA LYS A 112 11.78 2.97 6.48
C LYS A 112 13.29 3.14 6.22
N LEU A 113 14.13 2.37 6.91
CA LEU A 113 15.57 2.38 6.70
C LEU A 113 15.95 1.97 5.27
N GLN A 114 15.35 0.90 4.76
CA GLN A 114 15.61 0.43 3.39
C GLN A 114 15.05 1.41 2.35
N ARG A 115 13.80 1.87 2.56
CA ARG A 115 13.10 2.76 1.63
C ARG A 115 13.80 4.12 1.48
N SER A 116 14.42 4.64 2.54
CA SER A 116 15.16 5.91 2.50
C SER A 116 16.36 5.90 1.52
N LYS A 117 16.85 4.73 1.15
CA LYS A 117 17.96 4.53 0.21
C LYS A 117 17.51 4.36 -1.24
N MET A 118 16.20 4.31 -1.49
CA MET A 118 15.62 3.97 -2.79
C MET A 118 14.95 5.19 -3.42
N GLN A 119 15.17 5.35 -4.72
CA GLN A 119 14.50 6.34 -5.58
C GLN A 119 13.87 5.61 -6.77
N GLN A 120 12.88 6.23 -7.41
CA GLN A 120 12.21 5.72 -8.62
C GLN A 120 11.74 4.26 -8.45
N VAL A 121 11.18 3.96 -7.30
CA VAL A 121 10.74 2.61 -6.96
C VAL A 121 9.54 2.20 -7.79
N ARG A 122 9.63 1.04 -8.43
CA ARG A 122 8.55 0.38 -9.14
C ARG A 122 8.47 -1.08 -8.69
N MET A 123 7.26 -1.57 -8.50
CA MET A 123 6.99 -2.98 -8.22
C MET A 123 5.72 -3.39 -8.98
N ASP A 124 5.86 -4.36 -9.84
CA ASP A 124 4.77 -4.95 -10.61
C ASP A 124 4.48 -6.36 -10.07
N ARG A 125 3.21 -6.67 -9.89
CA ARG A 125 2.72 -7.97 -9.42
C ARG A 125 2.13 -8.76 -10.58
N SER A 126 2.34 -10.07 -10.59
CA SER A 126 1.77 -10.99 -11.56
C SER A 126 1.48 -12.36 -10.94
N ASN A 127 0.73 -13.19 -11.68
CA ASN A 127 0.47 -14.59 -11.34
C ASN A 127 -0.02 -14.79 -9.89
N THR A 128 -1.01 -14.00 -9.48
CA THR A 128 -1.57 -14.06 -8.14
C THR A 128 -2.53 -15.25 -8.02
N TYR A 129 -2.31 -16.05 -6.98
CA TYR A 129 -3.22 -17.10 -6.52
C TYR A 129 -3.69 -16.76 -5.11
N ILE A 130 -4.98 -16.83 -4.85
CA ILE A 130 -5.60 -16.57 -3.55
C ILE A 130 -6.44 -17.77 -3.16
N HIS A 131 -6.37 -18.19 -1.91
CA HIS A 131 -7.22 -19.23 -1.35
C HIS A 131 -7.76 -18.78 -0.01
N VAL A 132 -9.09 -18.82 0.14
CA VAL A 132 -9.80 -18.43 1.37
C VAL A 132 -10.31 -19.68 2.06
N ASN A 133 -10.12 -19.75 3.38
CA ASN A 133 -10.61 -20.81 4.23
C ASN A 133 -11.19 -20.22 5.53
N GLY A 134 -12.47 -19.90 5.53
CA GLY A 134 -13.15 -19.26 6.65
C GLY A 134 -12.53 -17.90 7.00
N ASN A 135 -12.01 -17.75 8.20
CA ASN A 135 -11.37 -16.52 8.67
C ASN A 135 -9.84 -16.48 8.43
N SER A 136 -9.30 -17.40 7.65
CA SER A 136 -7.91 -17.41 7.22
C SER A 136 -7.82 -17.53 5.71
N ALA A 137 -6.75 -16.99 5.14
CA ALA A 137 -6.47 -17.08 3.72
C ALA A 137 -4.97 -17.04 3.48
N TRP A 138 -4.56 -17.42 2.28
CA TRP A 138 -3.20 -17.14 1.82
C TRP A 138 -3.23 -16.70 0.36
N ALA A 139 -2.24 -15.89 -0.02
CA ALA A 139 -2.00 -15.54 -1.41
C ALA A 139 -0.53 -15.75 -1.75
N CYS A 140 -0.28 -16.24 -2.96
CA CYS A 140 1.05 -16.35 -3.54
C CYS A 140 1.09 -15.55 -4.84
N PHE A 141 2.14 -14.76 -5.04
CA PHE A 141 2.29 -14.00 -6.28
C PHE A 141 3.77 -13.79 -6.64
N GLN A 142 4.01 -13.52 -7.91
CA GLN A 142 5.30 -13.10 -8.42
C GLN A 142 5.37 -11.58 -8.47
N TRP A 143 6.58 -11.04 -8.34
CA TRP A 143 6.82 -9.61 -8.46
C TRP A 143 8.10 -9.32 -9.20
N GLU A 144 8.12 -8.18 -9.88
CA GLU A 144 9.29 -7.55 -10.47
C GLU A 144 9.49 -6.18 -9.83
N PHE A 145 10.72 -5.90 -9.43
CA PHE A 145 11.13 -4.69 -8.75
C PHE A 145 12.21 -3.97 -9.55
N ALA A 146 12.10 -2.65 -9.64
CA ALA A 146 13.15 -1.78 -10.15
C ALA A 146 13.23 -0.52 -9.27
N ALA A 147 14.45 -0.05 -9.01
CA ALA A 147 14.72 1.18 -8.27
C ALA A 147 16.11 1.72 -8.57
N VAL A 148 16.39 2.94 -8.13
CA VAL A 148 17.75 3.44 -7.96
C VAL A 148 18.08 3.33 -6.48
N ILE A 149 19.04 2.47 -6.11
CA ILE A 149 19.45 2.23 -4.73
C ILE A 149 20.83 2.85 -4.52
N GLU A 150 20.93 3.84 -3.62
CA GLU A 150 22.18 4.56 -3.35
C GLU A 150 22.87 5.05 -4.64
N GLY A 151 22.07 5.53 -5.60
CA GLY A 151 22.55 6.04 -6.90
C GLY A 151 22.75 4.96 -7.99
N ASN A 152 22.60 3.68 -7.68
CA ASN A 152 22.80 2.58 -8.63
C ASN A 152 21.47 2.01 -9.12
N PRO A 153 21.21 1.95 -10.43
CA PRO A 153 20.07 1.23 -10.98
C PRO A 153 20.09 -0.23 -10.57
N SER A 154 19.00 -0.71 -10.00
CA SER A 154 18.87 -2.04 -9.44
C SER A 154 17.54 -2.65 -9.86
N ALA A 155 17.55 -3.95 -10.15
CA ALA A 155 16.36 -4.73 -10.45
C ALA A 155 16.40 -6.07 -9.73
N ALA A 156 15.25 -6.57 -9.36
CA ALA A 156 15.07 -7.88 -8.75
C ALA A 156 13.72 -8.46 -9.14
N ARG A 157 13.58 -9.76 -9.03
CA ARG A 157 12.31 -10.45 -9.11
C ARG A 157 12.24 -11.58 -8.10
N GLY A 158 11.05 -11.88 -7.68
CA GLY A 158 10.85 -12.90 -6.66
C GLY A 158 9.41 -13.33 -6.51
N GLN A 159 9.14 -13.93 -5.37
CA GLN A 159 7.84 -14.45 -5.00
C GLN A 159 7.53 -14.03 -3.57
N THR A 160 6.25 -13.78 -3.31
CA THR A 160 5.75 -13.49 -1.97
C THR A 160 4.59 -14.42 -1.66
N THR A 161 4.54 -14.89 -0.42
CA THR A 161 3.39 -15.54 0.18
C THR A 161 2.92 -14.67 1.34
N TYR A 162 1.66 -14.24 1.29
CA TYR A 162 0.96 -13.63 2.42
C TYR A 162 0.01 -14.63 3.05
N VAL A 163 -0.04 -14.66 4.38
CA VAL A 163 -1.10 -15.32 5.15
C VAL A 163 -1.95 -14.26 5.81
N PHE A 164 -3.25 -14.38 5.65
CA PHE A 164 -4.24 -13.42 6.16
C PHE A 164 -5.07 -14.03 7.28
N ILE A 165 -5.50 -13.17 8.19
CA ILE A 165 -6.53 -13.44 9.17
C ILE A 165 -7.67 -12.43 9.01
N LYS A 166 -8.92 -12.87 9.21
CA LYS A 166 -10.08 -11.97 9.21
C LYS A 166 -10.45 -11.62 10.64
N LYS A 167 -10.35 -10.35 10.99
CA LYS A 167 -10.69 -9.81 12.30
C LYS A 167 -11.69 -8.67 12.13
N ASP A 168 -12.78 -8.71 12.87
CA ASP A 168 -13.83 -7.69 12.82
C ASP A 168 -14.31 -7.38 11.38
N ASN A 169 -14.48 -8.44 10.58
CA ASN A 169 -14.85 -8.39 9.16
C ASN A 169 -13.83 -7.67 8.25
N HIS A 170 -12.59 -7.51 8.70
CA HIS A 170 -11.48 -6.92 7.95
C HIS A 170 -10.32 -7.94 7.83
N TRP A 171 -9.76 -8.08 6.62
CA TRP A 171 -8.60 -8.93 6.38
C TRP A 171 -7.33 -8.20 6.79
N LEU A 172 -6.39 -8.91 7.44
CA LEU A 172 -5.08 -8.40 7.84
C LEU A 172 -4.00 -9.41 7.46
N ILE A 173 -2.85 -8.92 6.99
CA ILE A 173 -1.65 -9.74 6.76
C ILE A 173 -1.05 -10.10 8.10
N ALA A 174 -1.07 -11.39 8.45
CA ALA A 174 -0.49 -11.93 9.68
C ALA A 174 0.91 -12.50 9.44
N HIS A 175 1.22 -12.89 8.19
CA HIS A 175 2.54 -13.35 7.81
C HIS A 175 2.89 -12.89 6.39
N ASP A 176 4.14 -12.46 6.20
CA ASP A 176 4.73 -12.06 4.93
C ASP A 176 6.03 -12.84 4.74
N HIS A 177 6.08 -13.67 3.69
CA HIS A 177 7.32 -14.33 3.30
C HIS A 177 7.66 -13.94 1.86
N THR A 178 8.72 -13.20 1.71
CA THR A 178 9.24 -12.76 0.42
C THR A 178 10.60 -13.38 0.14
N SER A 179 10.75 -14.00 -1.04
CA SER A 179 12.02 -14.55 -1.52
C SER A 179 12.42 -13.88 -2.84
N VAL A 180 13.70 -13.53 -2.95
CA VAL A 180 14.31 -13.02 -4.17
C VAL A 180 14.84 -14.19 -4.98
N VAL A 181 14.39 -14.32 -6.23
CA VAL A 181 14.81 -15.39 -7.14
C VAL A 181 15.98 -14.93 -8.00
N GLN A 182 16.01 -13.67 -8.39
CA GLN A 182 17.06 -13.11 -9.25
C GLN A 182 17.25 -11.61 -8.96
N THR A 183 18.52 -11.20 -8.96
CA THR A 183 18.91 -9.79 -8.97
C THR A 183 19.71 -9.50 -10.22
N ALA A 184 19.54 -8.32 -10.80
CA ALA A 184 20.34 -7.83 -11.93
C ALA A 184 20.51 -6.31 -11.79
N PRO A 185 21.59 -5.72 -12.34
CA PRO A 185 21.60 -4.28 -12.60
C PRO A 185 20.41 -3.93 -13.51
N ALA A 186 19.68 -2.86 -13.20
CA ALA A 186 18.60 -2.41 -14.08
C ALA A 186 19.21 -2.00 -15.42
N GLN A 187 18.70 -2.54 -16.53
CA GLN A 187 19.12 -2.13 -17.85
C GLN A 187 18.63 -0.70 -18.10
N SER A 188 19.54 0.18 -18.54
CA SER A 188 19.16 1.51 -18.99
C SER A 188 18.18 1.39 -20.17
N PRO A 189 17.13 2.22 -20.24
CA PRO A 189 16.14 2.16 -21.32
C PRO A 189 16.70 2.45 -22.73
N ASN A 190 18.00 2.77 -22.84
CA ASN A 190 18.73 3.03 -24.07
C ASN A 190 19.69 1.89 -24.50
N SER A 191 19.61 0.70 -23.93
CA SER A 191 20.35 -0.43 -24.46
C SER A 191 19.72 -0.87 -25.77
N THR A 192 20.20 -0.34 -26.87
CA THR A 192 19.95 -0.86 -28.21
C THR A 192 20.24 -2.36 -28.22
N VAL A 193 19.23 -3.13 -28.58
CA VAL A 193 19.34 -4.57 -28.82
C VAL A 193 20.53 -4.76 -29.77
N PRO A 194 21.58 -5.56 -29.40
CA PRO A 194 22.62 -5.92 -30.35
C PRO A 194 21.97 -6.63 -31.51
N GLY A 195 22.20 -6.13 -32.72
CA GLY A 195 21.54 -6.55 -33.94
C GLY A 195 21.50 -8.08 -34.06
N SER A 196 20.32 -8.54 -34.46
CA SER A 196 20.04 -9.88 -34.96
C SER A 196 21.18 -10.33 -35.87
N ALA A 197 21.95 -11.33 -35.44
CA ALA A 197 22.98 -11.92 -36.28
C ALA A 197 22.35 -12.43 -37.57
N THR A 198 22.77 -11.89 -38.70
CA THR A 198 22.40 -12.37 -40.02
C THR A 198 22.74 -13.86 -40.13
N PRO A 199 21.82 -14.73 -40.55
CA PRO A 199 22.13 -16.15 -40.73
C PRO A 199 23.24 -16.31 -41.79
N PRO A 200 24.15 -17.26 -41.63
CA PRO A 200 25.20 -17.48 -42.60
C PRO A 200 24.63 -17.90 -43.95
N ALA A 201 25.14 -17.29 -45.02
CA ALA A 201 24.77 -17.58 -46.41
C ALA A 201 25.00 -19.07 -46.72
N LYS A 202 23.98 -19.67 -47.34
CA LYS A 202 24.02 -21.06 -47.83
C LYS A 202 25.11 -21.18 -48.88
N PRO A 203 26.06 -22.18 -48.85
CA PRO A 203 27.06 -22.34 -49.86
C PRO A 203 26.41 -22.69 -51.20
N ALA A 204 26.88 -22.03 -52.26
CA ALA A 204 26.53 -22.36 -53.64
C ALA A 204 27.08 -23.78 -53.99
N GLY A 205 26.20 -24.66 -54.31
CA GLY A 205 26.59 -26.00 -54.83
C GLY A 205 27.09 -25.90 -56.25
N ASN A 206 28.19 -26.59 -56.50
CA ASN A 206 28.63 -26.96 -57.85
C ASN A 206 27.81 -28.18 -58.32
#